data_301dd2821eb168d222ae1dba5a1eb01a
#
_entry.id   301dd2821eb168d222ae1dba5a1eb01a
#
_cell.length_a   1.000
_cell.length_b   1.000
_cell.length_c   1.000
_cell.angle_alpha   90.00
_cell.angle_beta   90.00
_cell.angle_gamma   90.00
#
_symmetry.space_group_name_H-M   'P 1'
#
loop_
_entity.id
_entity.type
_entity.pdbx_description
1 polymer ?
#
loop_
_entity_poly.entity_id
_entity_poly.type
_entity_poly.pdbx_seq_one_letter_code
_entity_poly.pdbx_strand_id
1 'polypeptide(L)'
;MNLEVGTINSTLCIGFKGKNNASSILAKNISEDSCLLTNSFSGLQRDIEALNFYYDCVVLFGIDKSLKDAVRIEKAAEKETKEFSVLNLEKLSAQLAALGISNYLSENPTQYLCNDAYWHLLRKFNRKVVLIHIPSIRNISENFINRLSIAFR
;
A
#
# COMPACT_ATOMS: atom_id res chain seq x y z
N MET A 1 -6.89 -0.87 -9.23
CA MET A 1 -7.90 -0.06 -8.55
C MET A 1 -8.45 0.97 -9.52
N ASN A 2 -9.74 0.93 -9.73
CA ASN A 2 -10.38 1.77 -10.72
C ASN A 2 -10.66 3.14 -10.12
N LEU A 3 -9.90 4.13 -10.54
CA LEU A 3 -10.17 5.51 -10.22
C LEU A 3 -10.96 6.13 -11.37
N GLU A 4 -11.68 7.12 -11.07
CA GLU A 4 -12.55 7.96 -11.88
C GLU A 4 -12.41 7.89 -13.40
N VAL A 5 -13.53 7.76 -14.07
CA VAL A 5 -13.65 7.78 -15.54
C VAL A 5 -13.23 9.15 -16.08
N GLY A 6 -12.35 9.16 -17.06
CA GLY A 6 -11.95 10.39 -17.76
C GLY A 6 -10.63 11.01 -17.34
N THR A 7 -9.99 10.49 -16.29
CA THR A 7 -8.63 10.89 -15.91
C THR A 7 -7.62 9.84 -16.35
N ILE A 8 -6.40 10.27 -16.66
CA ILE A 8 -5.29 9.33 -16.83
C ILE A 8 -4.97 8.82 -15.44
N ASN A 9 -5.38 7.59 -15.16
CA ASN A 9 -5.12 6.95 -13.87
C ASN A 9 -3.64 6.67 -13.75
N SER A 10 -2.95 7.46 -12.94
CA SER A 10 -1.58 7.13 -12.54
C SER A 10 -1.59 6.62 -11.11
N THR A 11 -1.18 5.38 -10.94
CA THR A 11 -1.04 4.75 -9.64
C THR A 11 0.42 4.51 -9.35
N LEU A 12 0.89 5.03 -8.23
CA LEU A 12 2.22 4.75 -7.73
C LEU A 12 2.13 3.59 -6.73
N CYS A 13 2.90 2.54 -6.96
CA CYS A 13 3.04 1.43 -6.03
C CYS A 13 4.35 1.55 -5.26
N ILE A 14 4.27 1.51 -3.94
CA ILE A 14 5.41 1.70 -3.06
C ILE A 14 5.61 0.45 -2.21
N GLY A 15 6.84 -0.01 -2.14
CA GLY A 15 7.27 -1.05 -1.21
C GLY A 15 8.45 -0.54 -0.38
N PHE A 16 9.02 -1.42 0.43
CA PHE A 16 10.19 -1.12 1.23
C PHE A 16 11.40 -1.87 0.69
N LYS A 17 12.57 -1.23 0.72
CA LYS A 17 13.83 -1.85 0.35
C LYS A 17 14.11 -3.03 1.28
N GLY A 18 14.80 -4.02 0.77
CA GLY A 18 15.22 -5.17 1.55
C GLY A 18 15.30 -6.43 0.70
N LYS A 19 16.27 -7.28 1.03
CA LYS A 19 16.43 -8.57 0.39
C LYS A 19 15.25 -9.45 0.79
N ASN A 20 14.59 -10.07 -0.20
CA ASN A 20 13.42 -10.93 0.03
C ASN A 20 12.24 -10.20 0.70
N ASN A 21 12.09 -8.92 0.45
CA ASN A 21 10.96 -8.16 0.96
C ASN A 21 9.77 -8.30 -0.01
N ALA A 22 8.68 -8.91 0.45
CA ALA A 22 7.50 -9.15 -0.36
C ALA A 22 6.86 -7.85 -0.88
N SER A 23 6.92 -6.77 -0.10
CA SER A 23 6.35 -5.48 -0.53
C SER A 23 7.08 -4.91 -1.76
N SER A 24 8.39 -5.10 -1.82
CA SER A 24 9.21 -4.71 -2.96
C SER A 24 8.83 -5.51 -4.22
N ILE A 25 8.66 -6.81 -4.08
CA ILE A 25 8.27 -7.69 -5.18
C ILE A 25 6.91 -7.29 -5.73
N LEU A 26 5.93 -7.09 -4.85
CA LEU A 26 4.58 -6.67 -5.25
C LEU A 26 4.57 -5.32 -5.96
N ALA A 27 5.22 -4.32 -5.38
CA ALA A 27 5.23 -2.99 -5.96
C ALA A 27 5.75 -3.01 -7.40
N LYS A 28 6.84 -3.73 -7.64
CA LYS A 28 7.45 -3.83 -8.97
C LYS A 28 6.59 -4.62 -9.96
N ASN A 29 5.84 -5.62 -9.48
CA ASN A 29 5.01 -6.45 -10.35
C ASN A 29 3.70 -5.78 -10.76
N ILE A 30 3.18 -4.88 -9.93
CA ILE A 30 1.88 -4.26 -10.16
C ILE A 30 1.99 -3.08 -11.13
N SER A 31 3.01 -2.25 -10.98
CA SER A 31 3.10 -1.02 -11.75
C SER A 31 4.52 -0.72 -12.19
N GLU A 32 4.64 -0.16 -13.40
CA GLU A 32 5.91 0.40 -13.87
C GLU A 32 6.30 1.63 -13.02
N ASP A 33 5.29 2.36 -12.54
CA ASP A 33 5.49 3.46 -11.61
C ASP A 33 5.57 2.90 -10.20
N SER A 34 6.76 2.53 -9.77
CA SER A 34 7.00 1.98 -8.45
C SER A 34 8.25 2.61 -7.83
N CYS A 35 8.26 2.65 -6.50
CA CYS A 35 9.45 3.04 -5.77
C CYS A 35 9.57 2.25 -4.48
N LEU A 36 10.76 2.26 -3.91
CA LEU A 36 11.06 1.56 -2.66
C LEU A 36 11.55 2.56 -1.63
N LEU A 37 10.98 2.49 -0.44
CA LEU A 37 11.35 3.36 0.67
C LEU A 37 12.48 2.74 1.49
N THR A 38 13.33 3.59 2.00
CA THR A 38 14.39 3.22 2.93
C THR A 38 13.79 2.80 4.28
N ASN A 39 14.33 1.75 4.88
CA ASN A 39 13.85 1.18 6.14
C ASN A 39 14.39 1.95 7.36
N SER A 40 14.15 3.24 7.40
CA SER A 40 14.41 4.09 8.55
C SER A 40 13.46 5.28 8.53
N PHE A 41 13.15 5.83 9.69
CA PHE A 41 12.21 6.96 9.77
C PHE A 41 12.70 8.17 8.97
N SER A 42 13.97 8.54 9.12
CA SER A 42 14.53 9.68 8.37
C SER A 42 14.67 9.38 6.87
N GLY A 43 15.04 8.15 6.53
CA GLY A 43 15.22 7.74 5.13
C GLY A 43 13.91 7.70 4.36
N LEU A 44 12.86 7.10 4.93
CA LEU A 44 11.56 7.05 4.26
C LEU A 44 10.96 8.45 4.10
N GLN A 45 11.16 9.32 5.07
CA GLN A 45 10.67 10.69 4.97
C GLN A 45 11.34 11.43 3.81
N ARG A 46 12.66 11.33 3.68
CA ARG A 46 13.39 11.92 2.55
C ARG A 46 12.94 11.36 1.20
N ASP A 47 12.75 10.03 1.14
CA ASP A 47 12.30 9.37 -0.07
C ASP A 47 10.92 9.87 -0.50
N ILE A 48 10.01 10.02 0.46
CA ILE A 48 8.66 10.50 0.20
C ILE A 48 8.68 11.98 -0.24
N GLU A 49 9.47 12.81 0.40
CA GLU A 49 9.61 14.22 0.04
C GLU A 49 10.11 14.40 -1.40
N ALA A 50 10.92 13.48 -1.88
CA ALA A 50 11.47 13.51 -3.24
C ALA A 50 10.49 13.05 -4.31
N LEU A 51 9.36 12.44 -3.96
CA LEU A 51 8.37 11.97 -4.93
C LEU A 51 7.67 13.16 -5.60
N ASN A 52 7.36 13.02 -6.89
CA ASN A 52 6.57 14.02 -7.58
C ASN A 52 5.09 13.91 -7.23
N PHE A 53 4.28 14.92 -7.60
CA PHE A 53 2.88 15.04 -7.19
C PHE A 53 1.87 14.59 -8.25
N TYR A 54 2.29 13.84 -9.28
CA TYR A 54 1.44 13.55 -10.42
C TYR A 54 0.59 12.28 -10.31
N TYR A 55 0.55 11.68 -9.12
CA TYR A 55 -0.18 10.42 -8.92
C TYR A 55 -1.57 10.68 -8.36
N ASP A 56 -2.57 10.04 -8.96
CA ASP A 56 -3.97 10.10 -8.51
C ASP A 56 -4.25 9.13 -7.38
N CYS A 57 -3.41 8.12 -7.23
CA CYS A 57 -3.55 7.10 -6.21
C CYS A 57 -2.18 6.55 -5.85
N VAL A 58 -1.96 6.31 -4.58
CA VAL A 58 -0.74 5.69 -4.08
C VAL A 58 -1.11 4.45 -3.28
N VAL A 59 -0.50 3.33 -3.61
CA VAL A 59 -0.66 2.08 -2.88
C VAL A 59 0.66 1.72 -2.22
N LEU A 60 0.66 1.69 -0.90
CA LEU A 60 1.81 1.32 -0.09
C LEU A 60 1.62 -0.10 0.43
N PHE A 61 2.59 -0.96 0.20
CA PHE A 61 2.61 -2.31 0.74
C PHE A 61 3.58 -2.39 1.92
N GLY A 62 3.11 -2.95 3.01
CA GLY A 62 3.94 -3.25 4.18
C GLY A 62 3.79 -4.71 4.58
N ILE A 63 4.77 -5.23 5.30
CA ILE A 63 4.75 -6.63 5.73
C ILE A 63 4.25 -6.72 7.16
N ASP A 64 3.28 -7.61 7.39
CA ASP A 64 2.89 -8.05 8.71
C ASP A 64 3.09 -9.57 8.78
N LYS A 65 4.08 -9.99 9.56
CA LYS A 65 4.46 -11.40 9.67
C LYS A 65 3.39 -12.28 10.30
N SER A 66 2.40 -11.68 10.97
CA SER A 66 1.29 -12.42 11.56
C SER A 66 0.23 -12.82 10.54
N LEU A 67 0.24 -12.21 9.35
CA LEU A 67 -0.73 -12.50 8.30
C LEU A 67 -0.38 -13.79 7.57
N LYS A 68 -1.42 -14.59 7.32
CA LYS A 68 -1.34 -15.81 6.50
C LYS A 68 -2.55 -15.85 5.59
N ASP A 69 -2.31 -15.96 4.29
CA ASP A 69 -3.37 -16.08 3.28
C ASP A 69 -4.43 -14.96 3.35
N ALA A 70 -4.04 -13.78 3.85
CA ALA A 70 -4.93 -12.64 3.98
C ALA A 70 -4.14 -11.34 3.93
N VAL A 71 -4.82 -10.25 3.59
CA VAL A 71 -4.26 -8.91 3.65
C VAL A 71 -5.09 -8.05 4.61
N ARG A 72 -4.48 -7.02 5.15
CA ARG A 72 -5.19 -6.03 5.97
C ARG A 72 -5.08 -4.67 5.32
N ILE A 73 -6.24 -4.05 5.10
CA ILE A 73 -6.35 -2.72 4.51
C ILE A 73 -6.43 -1.72 5.66
N GLU A 74 -5.44 -0.85 5.77
CA GLU A 74 -5.38 0.15 6.81
C GLU A 74 -6.16 1.40 6.39
N LYS A 75 -7.16 1.79 7.18
CA LYS A 75 -7.99 2.96 6.87
C LYS A 75 -7.33 4.27 7.27
N ALA A 76 -6.38 4.22 8.21
CA ALA A 76 -5.79 5.42 8.80
C ALA A 76 -4.34 5.21 9.22
N ALA A 77 -3.63 6.32 9.33
CA ALA A 77 -2.32 6.39 9.97
C ALA A 77 -2.39 7.44 11.09
N GLU A 78 -1.57 7.27 12.10
CA GLU A 78 -1.52 8.21 13.22
C GLU A 78 -0.09 8.51 13.62
N LYS A 79 0.24 9.79 13.68
CA LYS A 79 1.52 10.30 14.18
C LYS A 79 1.25 11.54 15.05
N GLU A 80 1.32 12.72 14.49
CA GLU A 80 0.91 13.96 15.18
C GLU A 80 -0.60 14.12 15.16
N THR A 81 -1.22 13.67 14.08
CA THR A 81 -2.66 13.67 13.87
C THR A 81 -3.07 12.30 13.33
N LYS A 82 -4.36 11.98 13.41
CA LYS A 82 -4.90 10.78 12.75
C LYS A 82 -5.42 11.16 11.38
N GLU A 83 -4.85 10.56 10.35
CA GLU A 83 -5.18 10.85 8.96
C GLU A 83 -5.82 9.62 8.32
N PHE A 84 -6.93 9.83 7.60
CA PHE A 84 -7.70 8.77 6.95
C PHE A 84 -7.53 8.80 5.44
N SER A 85 -7.50 7.62 4.82
CA SER A 85 -7.61 7.52 3.37
C SER A 85 -8.98 8.00 2.91
N VAL A 86 -9.02 8.70 1.78
CA VAL A 86 -10.28 9.11 1.13
C VAL A 86 -10.67 8.16 0.00
N LEU A 87 -9.87 7.13 -0.25
CA LEU A 87 -10.20 6.12 -1.25
C LEU A 87 -11.36 5.26 -0.77
N ASN A 88 -12.09 4.67 -1.72
CA ASN A 88 -13.18 3.76 -1.38
C ASN A 88 -12.61 2.38 -1.02
N LEU A 89 -12.26 2.21 0.25
CA LEU A 89 -11.61 0.99 0.74
C LEU A 89 -12.60 -0.18 0.86
N GLU A 90 -13.87 0.09 1.07
CA GLU A 90 -14.91 -0.93 1.06
C GLU A 90 -15.02 -1.57 -0.34
N LYS A 91 -14.95 -0.76 -1.39
CA LYS A 91 -14.93 -1.25 -2.77
C LYS A 91 -13.68 -2.08 -3.04
N LEU A 92 -12.52 -1.62 -2.59
CA LEU A 92 -11.27 -2.38 -2.69
C LEU A 92 -11.39 -3.72 -1.98
N SER A 93 -11.92 -3.73 -0.77
CA SER A 93 -12.15 -4.96 -0.01
C SER A 93 -13.03 -5.95 -0.78
N ALA A 94 -14.10 -5.48 -1.37
CA ALA A 94 -15.00 -6.31 -2.18
C ALA A 94 -14.30 -6.85 -3.43
N GLN A 95 -13.48 -6.05 -4.09
CA GLN A 95 -12.71 -6.47 -5.27
C GLN A 95 -11.71 -7.56 -4.91
N LEU A 96 -11.01 -7.42 -3.79
CA LEU A 96 -10.08 -8.44 -3.31
C LEU A 96 -10.82 -9.74 -2.98
N ALA A 97 -11.95 -9.65 -2.30
CA ALA A 97 -12.77 -10.83 -1.99
C ALA A 97 -13.24 -11.55 -3.26
N ALA A 98 -13.63 -10.81 -4.29
CA ALA A 98 -14.04 -11.38 -5.58
C ALA A 98 -12.89 -12.13 -6.27
N LEU A 99 -11.65 -11.76 -5.99
CA LEU A 99 -10.46 -12.44 -6.50
C LEU A 99 -10.01 -13.60 -5.59
N GLY A 100 -10.78 -13.91 -4.56
CA GLY A 100 -10.46 -14.98 -3.62
C GLY A 100 -9.38 -14.59 -2.60
N ILE A 101 -9.17 -13.30 -2.39
CA ILE A 101 -8.19 -12.80 -1.41
C ILE A 101 -8.92 -12.41 -0.14
N SER A 102 -8.69 -13.17 0.93
CA SER A 102 -9.20 -12.84 2.25
C SER A 102 -8.61 -11.52 2.72
N ASN A 103 -9.46 -10.64 3.22
CA ASN A 103 -9.01 -9.32 3.65
C ASN A 103 -9.92 -8.76 4.74
N TYR A 104 -9.42 -7.78 5.46
CA TYR A 104 -10.22 -7.04 6.42
C TYR A 104 -9.70 -5.60 6.55
N LEU A 105 -10.61 -4.71 6.94
CA LEU A 105 -10.33 -3.30 7.12
C LEU A 105 -9.95 -3.03 8.58
N SER A 106 -8.96 -2.18 8.81
CA SER A 106 -8.54 -1.79 10.16
C SER A 106 -8.49 -0.27 10.29
N GLU A 107 -9.01 0.23 11.40
CA GLU A 107 -8.91 1.64 11.79
C GLU A 107 -7.85 1.86 12.88
N ASN A 108 -7.17 0.80 13.30
CA ASN A 108 -6.20 0.86 14.40
C ASN A 108 -4.77 0.91 13.83
N PRO A 109 -4.18 2.11 13.71
CA PRO A 109 -2.83 2.23 13.16
C PRO A 109 -1.79 1.53 14.04
N THR A 110 -0.77 0.98 13.39
CA THR A 110 0.41 0.46 14.08
C THR A 110 1.37 1.61 14.37
N GLN A 111 2.45 1.34 15.11
CA GLN A 111 3.44 2.37 15.47
C GLN A 111 4.78 2.17 14.77
N TYR A 112 4.80 1.43 13.66
CA TYR A 112 6.02 1.07 12.96
C TYR A 112 6.26 1.93 11.72
N LEU A 113 7.32 1.62 10.99
CA LEU A 113 7.73 2.33 9.78
C LEU A 113 6.60 2.46 8.75
N CYS A 114 5.78 1.42 8.60
CA CYS A 114 4.66 1.45 7.66
C CYS A 114 3.65 2.54 8.00
N ASN A 115 3.33 2.70 9.29
CA ASN A 115 2.43 3.75 9.73
C ASN A 115 3.04 5.14 9.49
N ASP A 116 4.32 5.31 9.78
CA ASP A 116 5.01 6.59 9.55
C ASP A 116 5.01 6.95 8.07
N ALA A 117 5.35 6.00 7.20
CA ALA A 117 5.30 6.21 5.77
C ALA A 117 3.89 6.55 5.28
N TYR A 118 2.90 5.81 5.75
CA TYR A 118 1.50 6.04 5.40
C TYR A 118 1.04 7.44 5.78
N TRP A 119 1.39 7.88 6.98
CA TRP A 119 1.03 9.22 7.47
C TRP A 119 1.60 10.31 6.57
N HIS A 120 2.89 10.22 6.22
CA HIS A 120 3.53 11.19 5.33
C HIS A 120 2.92 11.17 3.93
N LEU A 121 2.63 9.99 3.40
CA LEU A 121 2.02 9.85 2.07
C LEU A 121 0.60 10.42 2.03
N LEU A 122 -0.21 10.15 3.06
CA LEU A 122 -1.57 10.68 3.16
C LEU A 122 -1.57 12.21 3.11
N ARG A 123 -0.63 12.84 3.80
CA ARG A 123 -0.53 14.28 3.81
C ARG A 123 -0.01 14.85 2.49
N LYS A 124 0.88 14.13 1.82
CA LYS A 124 1.47 14.59 0.56
C LYS A 124 0.51 14.43 -0.63
N PHE A 125 -0.23 13.34 -0.70
CA PHE A 125 -1.05 12.97 -1.85
C PHE A 125 -2.56 13.19 -1.61
N ASN A 126 -2.92 14.18 -0.83
CA ASN A 126 -4.32 14.56 -0.57
C ASN A 126 -5.17 13.38 -0.07
N ARG A 127 -4.58 12.50 0.75
CA ARG A 127 -5.22 11.31 1.32
C ARG A 127 -5.67 10.27 0.30
N LYS A 128 -5.23 10.38 -0.94
CA LYS A 128 -5.49 9.39 -2.00
C LYS A 128 -4.47 8.26 -1.93
N VAL A 129 -4.33 7.67 -0.77
CA VAL A 129 -3.32 6.66 -0.45
C VAL A 129 -3.98 5.53 0.34
N VAL A 130 -3.53 4.31 0.12
CA VAL A 130 -3.89 3.16 0.95
C VAL A 130 -2.65 2.38 1.34
N LEU A 131 -2.58 1.98 2.60
CA LEU A 131 -1.59 1.02 3.09
C LEU A 131 -2.26 -0.35 3.16
N ILE A 132 -1.63 -1.33 2.53
CA ILE A 132 -2.05 -2.72 2.57
C ILE A 132 -0.95 -3.54 3.20
N HIS A 133 -1.24 -4.14 4.35
CA HIS A 133 -0.36 -5.12 4.96
C HIS A 133 -0.54 -6.47 4.30
N ILE A 134 0.58 -7.09 3.96
CA ILE A 134 0.65 -8.37 3.26
C ILE A 134 1.47 -9.37 4.08
N PRO A 135 1.30 -10.68 3.83
CA PRO A 135 2.15 -11.68 4.48
C PRO A 135 3.61 -11.53 4.08
N SER A 136 4.51 -12.09 4.90
CA SER A 136 5.92 -12.18 4.56
C SER A 136 6.14 -13.10 3.36
N ILE A 137 7.32 -13.05 2.77
CA ILE A 137 7.64 -13.82 1.57
C ILE A 137 7.46 -15.33 1.76
N ARG A 138 7.62 -15.84 2.99
CA ARG A 138 7.41 -17.25 3.30
C ARG A 138 5.95 -17.67 3.21
N ASN A 139 5.03 -16.72 3.35
CA ASN A 139 3.59 -16.95 3.38
C ASN A 139 2.89 -16.36 2.16
N ILE A 140 3.63 -16.07 1.09
CA ILE A 140 3.08 -15.51 -0.14
C ILE A 140 3.43 -16.42 -1.31
N SER A 141 2.43 -16.77 -2.12
CA SER A 141 2.63 -17.58 -3.31
C SER A 141 2.64 -16.70 -4.56
N GLU A 142 3.18 -17.24 -5.65
CA GLU A 142 3.12 -16.59 -6.95
C GLU A 142 1.67 -16.33 -7.39
N ASN A 143 0.78 -17.29 -7.14
CA ASN A 143 -0.64 -17.16 -7.43
C ASN A 143 -1.28 -16.01 -6.62
N PHE A 144 -0.91 -15.86 -5.36
CA PHE A 144 -1.36 -14.75 -4.53
C PHE A 144 -0.89 -13.40 -5.11
N ILE A 145 0.38 -13.30 -5.50
CA ILE A 145 0.94 -12.09 -6.12
C ILE A 145 0.18 -11.75 -7.40
N ASN A 146 -0.09 -12.76 -8.24
CA ASN A 146 -0.80 -12.55 -9.51
C ASN A 146 -2.22 -12.05 -9.28
N ARG A 147 -2.95 -12.65 -8.34
CA ARG A 147 -4.31 -12.21 -8.00
C ARG A 147 -4.33 -10.80 -7.42
N LEU A 148 -3.40 -10.51 -6.53
CA LEU A 148 -3.30 -9.18 -5.93
C LEU A 148 -2.94 -8.14 -7.00
N SER A 149 -2.06 -8.48 -7.93
CA SER A 149 -1.70 -7.60 -9.04
C SER A 149 -2.91 -7.24 -9.91
N ILE A 150 -3.82 -8.19 -10.16
CA ILE A 150 -5.04 -7.94 -10.93
C ILE A 150 -5.91 -6.87 -10.26
N ALA A 151 -5.97 -6.86 -8.94
CA ALA A 151 -6.78 -5.90 -8.19
C ALA A 151 -6.35 -4.44 -8.42
N PHE A 152 -5.09 -4.21 -8.78
CA PHE A 152 -4.50 -2.88 -8.90
C PHE A 152 -4.14 -2.48 -10.35
N ARG A 153 -4.51 -3.29 -11.30
CA ARG A 153 -4.33 -2.96 -12.72
C ARG A 153 -5.49 -2.21 -13.32
#